data_bfad5f49b07a255bb6540839134c9acf
#
_entry.id   bfad5f49b07a255bb6540839134c9acf
#
_cell.length_a   1.000
_cell.length_b   1.000
_cell.length_c   1.000
_cell.angle_alpha   90.00
_cell.angle_beta   90.00
_cell.angle_gamma   90.00
#
_symmetry.space_group_name_H-M   'P 1'
#
loop_
_entity.id
_entity.type
_entity.pdbx_description
1 polymer ?
#
loop_
_entity_poly.entity_id
_entity_poly.type
_entity_poly.pdbx_seq_one_letter_code
_entity_poly.pdbx_strand_id
1 'polypeptide(L)'
;MKRWKRSVIGGLAVIAFLILWEIAMPLRLVKVADISRPSLVVMAFFELAESGEIFPHLVISLKEFIFGFILALIVGIPFGVVLGRYRLPALLLDPLLMALYTMPRMAMMPLLVVWFGIGLGATIAVVFLGAVFPILVNTSVGIKEIDKIWIKAVHSFCGNEWDIFKKVLLPGVVPQMMTGIRLGVGRGLLGMVVSEMYASTAGIGGQIALYGNSFRTTELIALIAVISLLGFFTVDLMRRVEERVRRGRAEV
;
A
#
# COMPACT_ATOMS: atom_id res chain seq x y z
N MET A 1 -26.47 -13.11 8.40
CA MET A 1 -26.43 -13.51 6.96
C MET A 1 -25.19 -14.38 6.72
N LYS A 2 -25.34 -15.58 6.13
CA LYS A 2 -24.23 -16.50 5.88
C LYS A 2 -23.21 -15.82 4.95
N ARG A 3 -21.92 -15.97 5.21
CA ARG A 3 -20.77 -15.39 4.46
C ARG A 3 -20.95 -15.55 2.91
N TRP A 4 -21.45 -16.69 2.50
CA TRP A 4 -21.72 -17.00 1.10
C TRP A 4 -22.72 -16.04 0.43
N LYS A 5 -23.82 -15.65 1.11
CA LYS A 5 -24.80 -14.71 0.56
C LYS A 5 -24.20 -13.32 0.30
N ARG A 6 -23.29 -12.85 1.17
CA ARG A 6 -22.61 -11.56 0.97
C ARG A 6 -21.68 -11.59 -0.25
N SER A 7 -20.94 -12.68 -0.47
CA SER A 7 -20.07 -12.84 -1.65
C SER A 7 -20.87 -12.91 -2.95
N VAL A 8 -21.99 -13.62 -2.96
CA VAL A 8 -22.87 -13.72 -4.13
C VAL A 8 -23.50 -12.36 -4.46
N ILE A 9 -24.03 -11.64 -3.45
CA ILE A 9 -24.62 -10.31 -3.67
C ILE A 9 -23.55 -9.32 -4.19
N GLY A 10 -22.35 -9.35 -3.61
CA GLY A 10 -21.23 -8.51 -4.09
C GLY A 10 -20.84 -8.83 -5.53
N GLY A 11 -20.74 -10.12 -5.88
CA GLY A 11 -20.46 -10.53 -7.26
C GLY A 11 -21.54 -10.10 -8.26
N LEU A 12 -22.82 -10.26 -7.91
CA LEU A 12 -23.94 -9.81 -8.74
C LEU A 12 -23.93 -8.28 -8.94
N ALA A 13 -23.59 -7.51 -7.91
CA ALA A 13 -23.50 -6.05 -8.03
C ALA A 13 -22.38 -5.63 -8.99
N VAL A 14 -21.21 -6.29 -8.95
CA VAL A 14 -20.11 -6.02 -9.89
C VAL A 14 -20.49 -6.39 -11.32
N ILE A 15 -21.13 -7.56 -11.52
CA ILE A 15 -21.61 -7.99 -12.85
C ILE A 15 -22.64 -7.00 -13.38
N ALA A 16 -23.62 -6.61 -12.57
CA ALA A 16 -24.63 -5.63 -12.95
C ALA A 16 -24.00 -4.28 -13.35
N PHE A 17 -23.02 -3.81 -12.60
CA PHE A 17 -22.27 -2.60 -12.93
C PHE A 17 -21.54 -2.71 -14.28
N LEU A 18 -20.84 -3.82 -14.53
CA LEU A 18 -20.14 -4.05 -15.80
C LEU A 18 -21.08 -4.12 -16.99
N ILE A 19 -22.25 -4.77 -16.83
CA ILE A 19 -23.28 -4.83 -17.87
C ILE A 19 -23.85 -3.43 -18.14
N LEU A 20 -24.16 -2.67 -17.09
CA LEU A 20 -24.63 -1.29 -17.24
C LEU A 20 -23.60 -0.42 -17.96
N TRP A 21 -22.32 -0.56 -17.62
CA TRP A 21 -21.25 0.17 -18.29
C TRP A 21 -21.13 -0.24 -19.77
N GLU A 22 -21.17 -1.54 -20.09
CA GLU A 22 -21.11 -2.04 -21.47
C GLU A 22 -22.25 -1.50 -22.33
N ILE A 23 -23.49 -1.40 -21.80
CA ILE A 23 -24.67 -0.94 -22.50
C ILE A 23 -24.74 0.59 -22.59
N ALA A 24 -24.32 1.30 -21.55
CA ALA A 24 -24.41 2.76 -21.48
C ALA A 24 -23.57 3.47 -22.54
N MET A 25 -22.40 2.91 -22.89
CA MET A 25 -21.46 3.54 -23.83
C MET A 25 -21.99 3.61 -25.28
N PRO A 26 -22.47 2.51 -25.90
CA PRO A 26 -23.02 2.57 -27.27
C PRO A 26 -24.30 3.40 -27.38
N LEU A 27 -25.05 3.52 -26.28
CA LEU A 27 -26.29 4.33 -26.27
C LEU A 27 -26.01 5.84 -26.15
N ARG A 28 -24.74 6.26 -26.07
CA ARG A 28 -24.30 7.67 -25.87
C ARG A 28 -25.05 8.38 -24.74
N LEU A 29 -25.45 7.63 -23.72
CA LEU A 29 -26.11 8.18 -22.52
C LEU A 29 -25.20 9.15 -21.74
N VAL A 30 -23.91 9.00 -21.93
CA VAL A 30 -22.88 9.87 -21.36
C VAL A 30 -22.20 10.60 -22.52
N LYS A 31 -22.34 11.92 -22.58
CA LYS A 31 -21.72 12.79 -23.60
C LYS A 31 -20.22 13.04 -23.33
N VAL A 32 -19.51 12.07 -22.81
CA VAL A 32 -18.07 12.15 -22.61
C VAL A 32 -17.41 11.47 -23.79
N ALA A 33 -16.62 12.23 -24.54
CA ALA A 33 -15.85 11.71 -25.65
C ALA A 33 -14.92 10.59 -25.15
N ASP A 34 -14.94 9.46 -25.85
CA ASP A 34 -13.96 8.39 -25.76
C ASP A 34 -13.85 7.59 -24.44
N ILE A 35 -14.94 7.40 -23.68
CA ILE A 35 -14.93 6.37 -22.64
C ILE A 35 -15.09 4.99 -23.29
N SER A 36 -14.12 4.11 -23.07
CA SER A 36 -14.09 2.77 -23.61
C SER A 36 -15.11 1.84 -22.93
N ARG A 37 -15.50 0.74 -23.60
CA ARG A 37 -16.35 -0.32 -23.04
C ARG A 37 -15.51 -1.36 -22.31
N PRO A 38 -16.05 -2.04 -21.29
CA PRO A 38 -15.36 -3.15 -20.62
C PRO A 38 -14.79 -4.20 -21.57
N SER A 39 -15.53 -4.57 -22.62
CA SER A 39 -15.06 -5.54 -23.62
C SER A 39 -13.79 -5.08 -24.36
N LEU A 40 -13.73 -3.80 -24.78
CA LEU A 40 -12.55 -3.23 -25.42
C LEU A 40 -11.35 -3.08 -24.46
N VAL A 41 -11.61 -2.76 -23.18
CA VAL A 41 -10.59 -2.70 -22.14
C VAL A 41 -9.92 -4.06 -21.95
N VAL A 42 -10.72 -5.14 -21.93
CA VAL A 42 -10.19 -6.51 -21.84
C VAL A 42 -9.37 -6.87 -23.08
N MET A 43 -9.82 -6.52 -24.27
CA MET A 43 -9.04 -6.73 -25.51
C MET A 43 -7.70 -5.99 -25.46
N ALA A 44 -7.72 -4.70 -25.13
CA ALA A 44 -6.50 -3.90 -25.00
C ALA A 44 -5.52 -4.46 -23.95
N PHE A 45 -6.03 -5.02 -22.86
CA PHE A 45 -5.19 -5.71 -21.88
C PHE A 45 -4.46 -6.90 -22.52
N PHE A 46 -5.15 -7.74 -23.30
CA PHE A 46 -4.52 -8.88 -23.99
C PHE A 46 -3.51 -8.43 -25.05
N GLU A 47 -3.83 -7.41 -25.84
CA GLU A 47 -2.91 -6.84 -26.83
C GLU A 47 -1.62 -6.31 -26.17
N LEU A 48 -1.75 -5.56 -25.07
CA LEU A 48 -0.61 -5.08 -24.29
C LEU A 48 0.21 -6.20 -23.64
N ALA A 49 -0.43 -7.29 -23.26
CA ALA A 49 0.25 -8.46 -22.71
C ALA A 49 0.97 -9.27 -23.79
N GLU A 50 0.34 -9.48 -24.96
CA GLU A 50 0.93 -10.20 -26.10
C GLU A 50 2.07 -9.43 -26.75
N SER A 51 1.97 -8.10 -26.88
CA SER A 51 3.04 -7.25 -27.38
C SER A 51 4.29 -7.28 -26.50
N GLY A 52 4.13 -7.64 -25.23
CA GLY A 52 5.22 -7.64 -24.25
C GLY A 52 5.55 -6.26 -23.69
N GLU A 53 4.95 -5.18 -24.18
CA GLU A 53 5.25 -3.79 -23.79
C GLU A 53 5.03 -3.52 -22.30
N ILE A 54 4.04 -4.17 -21.67
CA ILE A 54 3.70 -3.93 -20.26
C ILE A 54 4.75 -4.50 -19.28
N PHE A 55 5.43 -5.59 -19.63
CA PHE A 55 6.30 -6.30 -18.70
C PHE A 55 7.50 -5.51 -18.20
N PRO A 56 8.26 -4.78 -19.05
CA PRO A 56 9.35 -3.93 -18.57
C PRO A 56 8.88 -2.88 -17.57
N HIS A 57 7.73 -2.24 -17.84
CA HIS A 57 7.15 -1.23 -16.96
C HIS A 57 6.68 -1.83 -15.64
N LEU A 58 6.07 -3.00 -15.66
CA LEU A 58 5.67 -3.73 -14.46
C LEU A 58 6.88 -4.08 -13.57
N VAL A 59 7.98 -4.53 -14.18
CA VAL A 59 9.22 -4.86 -13.45
C VAL A 59 9.83 -3.62 -12.81
N ILE A 60 9.79 -2.46 -13.50
CA ILE A 60 10.29 -1.19 -12.95
C ILE A 60 9.45 -0.78 -11.76
N SER A 61 8.12 -0.69 -11.88
CA SER A 61 7.20 -0.36 -10.79
C SER A 61 7.38 -1.30 -9.59
N LEU A 62 7.51 -2.61 -9.85
CA LEU A 62 7.71 -3.59 -8.79
C LEU A 62 9.03 -3.38 -8.03
N LYS A 63 10.13 -3.08 -8.75
CA LYS A 63 11.43 -2.75 -8.12
C LYS A 63 11.31 -1.50 -7.26
N GLU A 64 10.73 -0.42 -7.79
CA GLU A 64 10.54 0.84 -7.06
C GLU A 64 9.72 0.63 -5.79
N PHE A 65 8.62 -0.12 -5.89
CA PHE A 65 7.78 -0.46 -4.75
C PHE A 65 8.54 -1.28 -3.72
N ILE A 66 9.21 -2.37 -4.13
CA ILE A 66 9.91 -3.28 -3.21
C ILE A 66 11.01 -2.54 -2.46
N PHE A 67 11.86 -1.76 -3.15
CA PHE A 67 12.95 -1.03 -2.51
C PHE A 67 12.45 0.02 -1.52
N GLY A 68 11.46 0.84 -1.91
CA GLY A 68 10.88 1.85 -1.01
C GLY A 68 10.16 1.22 0.18
N PHE A 69 9.46 0.11 -0.05
CA PHE A 69 8.73 -0.59 1.00
C PHE A 69 9.65 -1.31 1.99
N ILE A 70 10.71 -1.98 1.52
CA ILE A 70 11.72 -2.59 2.39
C ILE A 70 12.38 -1.53 3.26
N LEU A 71 12.76 -0.39 2.68
CA LEU A 71 13.32 0.73 3.45
C LEU A 71 12.33 1.23 4.52
N ALA A 72 11.04 1.29 4.19
CA ALA A 72 9.99 1.66 5.14
C ALA A 72 9.84 0.65 6.29
N LEU A 73 10.02 -0.65 6.03
CA LEU A 73 10.04 -1.69 7.07
C LEU A 73 11.26 -1.54 7.98
N ILE A 74 12.45 -1.40 7.39
CA ILE A 74 13.72 -1.29 8.12
C ILE A 74 13.73 -0.06 9.04
N VAL A 75 13.12 1.04 8.63
CA VAL A 75 13.04 2.27 9.43
C VAL A 75 11.81 2.28 10.34
N GLY A 76 10.63 1.98 9.78
CA GLY A 76 9.35 2.14 10.48
C GLY A 76 9.18 1.20 11.67
N ILE A 77 9.63 -0.06 11.55
CA ILE A 77 9.48 -1.03 12.64
C ILE A 77 10.37 -0.67 13.83
N PRO A 78 11.72 -0.49 13.70
CA PRO A 78 12.57 -0.16 14.84
C PRO A 78 12.20 1.17 15.48
N PHE A 79 11.93 2.22 14.68
CA PHE A 79 11.49 3.50 15.24
C PHE A 79 10.13 3.37 15.95
N GLY A 80 9.19 2.61 15.41
CA GLY A 80 7.91 2.34 16.05
C GLY A 80 8.07 1.63 17.40
N VAL A 81 8.97 0.65 17.49
CA VAL A 81 9.31 -0.02 18.75
C VAL A 81 9.89 0.95 19.77
N VAL A 82 10.87 1.78 19.37
CA VAL A 82 11.50 2.78 20.25
C VAL A 82 10.45 3.77 20.78
N LEU A 83 9.59 4.32 19.91
CA LEU A 83 8.55 5.27 20.30
C LEU A 83 7.43 4.64 21.13
N GLY A 84 7.19 3.35 20.94
CA GLY A 84 6.21 2.61 21.76
C GLY A 84 6.77 2.27 23.15
N ARG A 85 8.06 1.95 23.25
CA ARG A 85 8.71 1.51 24.49
C ARG A 85 9.14 2.66 25.41
N TYR A 86 9.69 3.73 24.83
CA TYR A 86 10.30 4.82 25.58
C TYR A 86 9.50 6.11 25.50
N ARG A 87 9.14 6.67 26.68
CA ARG A 87 8.30 7.87 26.78
C ARG A 87 8.98 9.14 26.26
N LEU A 88 10.29 9.29 26.51
CA LEU A 88 11.02 10.50 26.15
C LEU A 88 11.14 10.70 24.63
N PRO A 89 11.64 9.74 23.84
CA PRO A 89 11.61 9.85 22.38
C PRO A 89 10.22 10.07 21.83
N ALA A 90 9.19 9.40 22.39
CA ALA A 90 7.82 9.59 21.96
C ALA A 90 7.37 11.04 22.15
N LEU A 91 7.55 11.65 23.32
CA LEU A 91 7.16 13.03 23.58
C LEU A 91 7.90 14.05 22.70
N LEU A 92 9.19 13.82 22.45
CA LEU A 92 10.01 14.74 21.63
C LEU A 92 9.65 14.68 20.14
N LEU A 93 9.39 13.47 19.62
CA LEU A 93 9.19 13.25 18.18
C LEU A 93 7.71 13.27 17.76
N ASP A 94 6.76 13.12 18.68
CA ASP A 94 5.34 13.03 18.35
C ASP A 94 4.82 14.25 17.55
N PRO A 95 5.14 15.51 17.90
CA PRO A 95 4.71 16.67 17.11
C PRO A 95 5.28 16.67 15.70
N LEU A 96 6.57 16.28 15.54
CA LEU A 96 7.23 16.19 14.26
C LEU A 96 6.65 15.06 13.40
N LEU A 97 6.42 13.90 14.01
CA LEU A 97 5.82 12.77 13.31
C LEU A 97 4.40 13.07 12.85
N MET A 98 3.60 13.76 13.67
CA MET A 98 2.25 14.17 13.27
C MET A 98 2.29 15.16 12.10
N ALA A 99 3.19 16.14 12.14
CA ALA A 99 3.39 17.08 11.03
C ALA A 99 3.78 16.35 9.74
N LEU A 100 4.74 15.45 9.79
CA LEU A 100 5.19 14.67 8.64
C LEU A 100 4.12 13.68 8.16
N TYR A 101 3.34 13.09 9.06
CA TYR A 101 2.26 12.16 8.71
C TYR A 101 1.12 12.85 7.95
N THR A 102 0.78 14.09 8.32
CA THR A 102 -0.28 14.88 7.68
C THR A 102 0.17 15.62 6.43
N MET A 103 1.49 15.66 6.17
CA MET A 103 2.05 16.37 5.02
C MET A 103 1.54 15.79 3.69
N PRO A 104 1.07 16.64 2.76
CA PRO A 104 0.61 16.18 1.45
C PRO A 104 1.80 15.75 0.59
N ARG A 105 2.08 14.44 0.59
CA ARG A 105 3.28 13.85 -0.04
C ARG A 105 3.39 14.16 -1.52
N MET A 106 2.27 14.22 -2.23
CA MET A 106 2.24 14.55 -3.66
C MET A 106 2.70 15.98 -3.93
N ALA A 107 2.45 16.90 -3.00
CA ALA A 107 2.97 18.26 -3.11
C ALA A 107 4.50 18.33 -2.93
N MET A 108 5.12 17.30 -2.35
CA MET A 108 6.58 17.20 -2.24
C MET A 108 7.27 16.67 -3.50
N MET A 109 6.52 16.19 -4.50
CA MET A 109 7.10 15.59 -5.71
C MET A 109 8.19 16.46 -6.38
N PRO A 110 7.99 17.76 -6.60
CA PRO A 110 9.04 18.59 -7.20
C PRO A 110 10.33 18.60 -6.38
N LEU A 111 10.20 18.63 -5.04
CA LEU A 111 11.35 18.61 -4.12
C LEU A 111 12.07 17.25 -4.17
N LEU A 112 11.32 16.15 -4.18
CA LEU A 112 11.88 14.80 -4.26
C LEU A 112 12.60 14.58 -5.60
N VAL A 113 12.07 15.12 -6.69
CA VAL A 113 12.73 15.08 -8.00
C VAL A 113 14.02 15.88 -7.99
N VAL A 114 14.06 17.05 -7.34
CA VAL A 114 15.29 17.83 -7.21
C VAL A 114 16.36 17.10 -6.39
N TRP A 115 15.97 16.39 -5.32
CA TRP A 115 16.89 15.68 -4.44
C TRP A 115 17.36 14.34 -5.00
N PHE A 116 16.48 13.56 -5.60
CA PHE A 116 16.74 12.17 -5.99
C PHE A 116 16.77 11.95 -7.52
N GLY A 117 16.52 13.01 -8.30
CA GLY A 117 16.39 12.92 -9.74
C GLY A 117 15.03 12.41 -10.22
N ILE A 118 14.83 12.48 -11.56
CA ILE A 118 13.65 11.92 -12.21
C ILE A 118 13.78 10.39 -12.26
N GLY A 119 12.69 9.67 -11.95
CA GLY A 119 12.60 8.22 -12.06
C GLY A 119 12.76 7.50 -10.71
N LEU A 120 13.54 6.42 -10.71
CA LEU A 120 13.64 5.41 -9.64
C LEU A 120 13.84 6.00 -8.24
N GLY A 121 14.72 6.98 -8.07
CA GLY A 121 15.05 7.55 -6.75
C GLY A 121 13.87 8.31 -6.13
N ALA A 122 13.22 9.16 -6.89
CA ALA A 122 12.05 9.92 -6.42
C ALA A 122 10.89 8.99 -6.07
N THR A 123 10.62 7.98 -6.91
CA THR A 123 9.55 7.01 -6.66
C THR A 123 9.82 6.16 -5.41
N ILE A 124 11.06 5.68 -5.22
CA ILE A 124 11.45 4.97 -3.98
C ILE A 124 11.19 5.84 -2.75
N ALA A 125 11.55 7.13 -2.80
CA ALA A 125 11.33 8.05 -1.69
C ALA A 125 9.84 8.26 -1.39
N VAL A 126 8.99 8.37 -2.41
CA VAL A 126 7.53 8.50 -2.24
C VAL A 126 6.92 7.24 -1.64
N VAL A 127 7.31 6.06 -2.13
CA VAL A 127 6.87 4.76 -1.58
C VAL A 127 7.29 4.65 -0.12
N PHE A 128 8.55 4.96 0.20
CA PHE A 128 9.06 4.99 1.56
C PHE A 128 8.23 5.89 2.46
N LEU A 129 8.06 7.17 2.09
CA LEU A 129 7.25 8.12 2.85
C LEU A 129 5.78 7.70 2.97
N GLY A 130 5.26 6.99 1.96
CA GLY A 130 3.91 6.42 1.97
C GLY A 130 3.73 5.33 3.01
N ALA A 131 4.70 4.45 3.13
CA ALA A 131 4.62 3.23 3.92
C ALA A 131 5.18 3.39 5.34
N VAL A 132 6.23 4.20 5.56
CA VAL A 132 6.95 4.28 6.85
C VAL A 132 6.05 4.72 7.99
N PHE A 133 5.23 5.74 7.81
CA PHE A 133 4.38 6.27 8.88
C PHE A 133 3.29 5.31 9.35
N PRO A 134 2.48 4.66 8.48
CA PRO A 134 1.56 3.62 8.91
C PRO A 134 2.24 2.51 9.70
N ILE A 135 3.41 2.04 9.24
CA ILE A 135 4.18 0.98 9.89
C ILE A 135 4.66 1.45 11.27
N LEU A 136 5.27 2.62 11.34
CA LEU A 136 5.80 3.20 12.57
C LEU A 136 4.70 3.43 13.62
N VAL A 137 3.60 4.09 13.23
CA VAL A 137 2.52 4.44 14.15
C VAL A 137 1.84 3.20 14.68
N ASN A 138 1.47 2.24 13.81
CA ASN A 138 0.83 1.01 14.27
C ASN A 138 1.78 0.14 15.14
N THR A 139 3.07 0.10 14.82
CA THR A 139 4.06 -0.58 15.66
C THR A 139 4.15 0.09 17.03
N SER A 140 4.22 1.42 17.09
CA SER A 140 4.26 2.18 18.35
C SER A 140 3.01 1.96 19.19
N VAL A 141 1.81 2.01 18.57
CA VAL A 141 0.54 1.72 19.24
C VAL A 141 0.53 0.30 19.79
N GLY A 142 0.93 -0.67 18.96
CA GLY A 142 0.96 -2.08 19.39
C GLY A 142 1.88 -2.33 20.59
N ILE A 143 3.02 -1.63 20.68
CA ILE A 143 3.89 -1.70 21.88
C ILE A 143 3.22 -1.06 23.11
N LYS A 144 2.54 0.08 22.94
CA LYS A 144 1.85 0.78 24.05
C LYS A 144 0.66 0.00 24.61
N GLU A 145 0.01 -0.82 23.79
CA GLU A 145 -1.13 -1.65 24.16
C GLU A 145 -0.73 -2.93 24.93
N ILE A 146 0.55 -3.26 24.99
CA ILE A 146 1.03 -4.43 25.76
C ILE A 146 0.85 -4.19 27.26
N ASP A 147 0.18 -5.12 27.93
CA ASP A 147 -0.01 -5.04 29.38
C ASP A 147 1.34 -5.08 30.10
N LYS A 148 1.55 -4.08 30.96
CA LYS A 148 2.77 -3.93 31.76
C LYS A 148 2.97 -5.08 32.74
N ILE A 149 1.93 -5.86 33.03
CA ILE A 149 2.00 -7.05 33.87
C ILE A 149 2.99 -8.06 33.29
N TRP A 150 2.97 -8.27 31.98
CA TRP A 150 3.91 -9.19 31.31
C TRP A 150 5.37 -8.73 31.42
N ILE A 151 5.61 -7.42 31.35
CA ILE A 151 6.95 -6.85 31.53
C ILE A 151 7.42 -7.07 32.96
N LYS A 152 6.54 -6.82 33.95
CA LYS A 152 6.83 -7.05 35.38
C LYS A 152 7.11 -8.52 35.66
N ALA A 153 6.35 -9.43 35.05
CA ALA A 153 6.58 -10.86 35.21
C ALA A 153 7.99 -11.26 34.76
N VAL A 154 8.45 -10.79 33.57
CA VAL A 154 9.81 -11.08 33.12
C VAL A 154 10.87 -10.55 34.10
N HIS A 155 10.69 -9.34 34.62
CA HIS A 155 11.60 -8.81 35.66
C HIS A 155 11.59 -9.63 36.95
N SER A 156 10.43 -10.15 37.39
CA SER A 156 10.34 -11.01 38.57
C SER A 156 11.09 -12.34 38.42
N PHE A 157 11.29 -12.79 37.17
CA PHE A 157 12.16 -13.93 36.83
C PHE A 157 13.60 -13.53 36.49
N CYS A 158 14.06 -12.35 36.94
CA CYS A 158 15.39 -11.81 36.67
C CYS A 158 15.74 -11.68 35.16
N GLY A 159 14.71 -11.55 34.30
CA GLY A 159 14.89 -11.34 32.86
C GLY A 159 15.41 -9.92 32.56
N ASN A 160 16.21 -9.82 31.52
CA ASN A 160 16.78 -8.56 31.03
C ASN A 160 15.92 -7.91 29.92
N GLU A 161 16.32 -6.71 29.43
CA GLU A 161 15.58 -5.99 28.37
C GLU A 161 15.48 -6.80 27.06
N TRP A 162 16.46 -7.66 26.76
CA TRP A 162 16.39 -8.54 25.58
C TRP A 162 15.32 -9.65 25.75
N ASP A 163 15.19 -10.18 26.96
CA ASP A 163 14.13 -11.13 27.30
C ASP A 163 12.75 -10.49 27.17
N ILE A 164 12.59 -9.25 27.66
CA ILE A 164 11.36 -8.47 27.49
C ILE A 164 11.06 -8.25 25.99
N PHE A 165 12.05 -7.82 25.23
CA PHE A 165 11.88 -7.60 23.80
C PHE A 165 11.45 -8.88 23.08
N LYS A 166 12.19 -9.99 23.27
CA LYS A 166 11.97 -11.25 22.54
C LYS A 166 10.72 -11.99 22.98
N LYS A 167 10.41 -12.01 24.29
CA LYS A 167 9.35 -12.85 24.86
C LYS A 167 8.01 -12.12 25.02
N VAL A 168 8.03 -10.77 25.10
CA VAL A 168 6.83 -9.96 25.38
C VAL A 168 6.56 -8.97 24.25
N LEU A 169 7.51 -8.06 23.95
CA LEU A 169 7.27 -6.97 23.01
C LEU A 169 7.12 -7.49 21.58
N LEU A 170 8.10 -8.24 21.09
CA LEU A 170 8.08 -8.73 19.70
C LEU A 170 6.84 -9.59 19.42
N PRO A 171 6.51 -10.59 20.22
CA PRO A 171 5.27 -11.30 20.00
C PRO A 171 4.04 -10.40 20.22
N GLY A 172 4.03 -9.48 21.20
CA GLY A 172 2.93 -8.54 21.51
C GLY A 172 2.57 -7.62 20.36
N VAL A 173 3.55 -7.07 19.68
CA VAL A 173 3.35 -6.03 18.65
C VAL A 173 2.94 -6.58 17.29
N VAL A 174 3.23 -7.85 16.99
CA VAL A 174 3.04 -8.42 15.64
C VAL A 174 1.65 -8.17 15.03
N PRO A 175 0.51 -8.32 15.74
CA PRO A 175 -0.79 -8.07 15.13
C PRO A 175 -0.98 -6.62 14.67
N GLN A 176 -0.59 -5.64 15.49
CA GLN A 176 -0.70 -4.22 15.15
C GLN A 176 0.34 -3.82 14.09
N MET A 177 1.53 -4.37 14.18
CA MET A 177 2.58 -4.20 13.16
C MET A 177 2.10 -4.69 11.78
N MET A 178 1.44 -5.84 11.71
CA MET A 178 0.87 -6.37 10.45
C MET A 178 -0.23 -5.46 9.90
N THR A 179 -1.04 -4.85 10.76
CA THR A 179 -2.01 -3.82 10.34
C THR A 179 -1.29 -2.62 9.73
N GLY A 180 -0.22 -2.14 10.35
CA GLY A 180 0.63 -1.06 9.83
C GLY A 180 1.26 -1.41 8.49
N ILE A 181 1.80 -2.62 8.34
CA ILE A 181 2.37 -3.15 7.10
C ILE A 181 1.32 -3.16 5.99
N ARG A 182 0.13 -3.70 6.23
CA ARG A 182 -0.97 -3.71 5.25
C ARG A 182 -1.39 -2.31 4.80
N LEU A 183 -1.53 -1.37 5.73
CA LEU A 183 -1.83 0.03 5.40
C LEU A 183 -0.68 0.68 4.63
N GLY A 184 0.56 0.36 4.98
CA GLY A 184 1.77 0.81 4.29
C GLY A 184 1.83 0.33 2.84
N VAL A 185 1.49 -0.94 2.58
CA VAL A 185 1.38 -1.50 1.22
C VAL A 185 0.42 -0.67 0.38
N GLY A 186 -0.80 -0.45 0.86
CA GLY A 186 -1.80 0.31 0.09
C GLY A 186 -1.35 1.75 -0.21
N ARG A 187 -0.81 2.45 0.79
CA ARG A 187 -0.32 3.83 0.62
C ARG A 187 0.96 3.90 -0.23
N GLY A 188 1.84 2.92 -0.12
CA GLY A 188 3.04 2.81 -0.95
C GLY A 188 2.71 2.58 -2.42
N LEU A 189 1.77 1.68 -2.73
CA LEU A 189 1.32 1.42 -4.10
C LEU A 189 0.69 2.67 -4.74
N LEU A 190 -0.20 3.36 -4.02
CA LEU A 190 -0.77 4.63 -4.50
C LEU A 190 0.33 5.68 -4.75
N GLY A 191 1.28 5.79 -3.82
CA GLY A 191 2.41 6.70 -3.96
C GLY A 191 3.28 6.38 -5.17
N MET A 192 3.58 5.11 -5.43
CA MET A 192 4.34 4.65 -6.58
C MET A 192 3.68 5.07 -7.90
N VAL A 193 2.40 4.70 -8.10
CA VAL A 193 1.70 5.02 -9.35
C VAL A 193 1.68 6.53 -9.61
N VAL A 194 1.33 7.33 -8.60
CA VAL A 194 1.28 8.79 -8.77
C VAL A 194 2.68 9.36 -8.99
N SER A 195 3.70 8.86 -8.30
CA SER A 195 5.08 9.29 -8.52
C SER A 195 5.55 9.00 -9.95
N GLU A 196 5.30 7.82 -10.45
CA GLU A 196 5.64 7.44 -11.82
C GLU A 196 4.91 8.31 -12.86
N MET A 197 3.64 8.68 -12.62
CA MET A 197 2.90 9.57 -13.52
C MET A 197 3.52 10.96 -13.64
N TYR A 198 4.15 11.47 -12.58
CA TYR A 198 4.69 12.83 -12.53
C TYR A 198 6.19 12.91 -12.77
N ALA A 199 6.94 11.88 -12.37
CA ALA A 199 8.40 11.93 -12.30
C ALA A 199 9.08 10.76 -13.01
N SER A 200 8.39 10.02 -13.87
CA SER A 200 8.99 8.92 -14.61
C SER A 200 8.42 8.82 -16.02
N THR A 201 9.26 8.45 -16.97
CA THR A 201 8.84 8.02 -18.31
C THR A 201 8.70 6.50 -18.40
N ALA A 202 8.99 5.79 -17.31
CA ALA A 202 8.95 4.35 -17.19
C ALA A 202 8.03 3.93 -16.04
N GLY A 203 7.72 2.64 -15.94
CA GLY A 203 6.76 2.13 -14.98
C GLY A 203 5.31 2.20 -15.48
N ILE A 204 4.41 1.53 -14.76
CA ILE A 204 2.98 1.46 -15.12
C ILE A 204 2.33 2.84 -15.01
N GLY A 205 2.67 3.63 -13.97
CA GLY A 205 2.18 4.99 -13.81
C GLY A 205 2.65 5.93 -14.92
N GLY A 206 3.88 5.77 -15.41
CA GLY A 206 4.39 6.51 -16.57
C GLY A 206 3.61 6.19 -17.85
N GLN A 207 3.27 4.92 -18.07
CA GLN A 207 2.42 4.50 -19.20
C GLN A 207 0.98 5.01 -19.06
N ILE A 208 0.43 5.01 -17.84
CA ILE A 208 -0.88 5.62 -17.56
C ILE A 208 -0.89 7.11 -17.96
N ALA A 209 0.16 7.86 -17.59
CA ALA A 209 0.29 9.26 -17.97
C ALA A 209 0.44 9.43 -19.49
N LEU A 210 1.24 8.59 -20.14
CA LEU A 210 1.45 8.61 -21.60
C LEU A 210 0.14 8.38 -22.36
N TYR A 211 -0.61 7.34 -22.02
CA TYR A 211 -1.89 7.04 -22.67
C TYR A 211 -2.96 8.09 -22.35
N GLY A 212 -2.96 8.63 -21.12
CA GLY A 212 -3.84 9.74 -20.77
C GLY A 212 -3.60 11.00 -21.60
N ASN A 213 -2.35 11.39 -21.76
CA ASN A 213 -1.95 12.55 -22.57
C ASN A 213 -2.17 12.35 -24.08
N SER A 214 -2.19 11.10 -24.53
CA SER A 214 -2.42 10.72 -25.92
C SER A 214 -3.88 10.40 -26.23
N PHE A 215 -4.80 10.60 -25.27
CA PHE A 215 -6.24 10.27 -25.38
C PHE A 215 -6.52 8.79 -25.73
N ARG A 216 -5.58 7.88 -25.46
CA ARG A 216 -5.73 6.43 -25.62
C ARG A 216 -6.47 5.85 -24.40
N THR A 217 -7.75 6.18 -24.28
CA THR A 217 -8.55 5.92 -23.07
C THR A 217 -8.75 4.43 -22.80
N THR A 218 -8.80 3.61 -23.84
CA THR A 218 -8.98 2.15 -23.70
C THR A 218 -7.78 1.51 -23.00
N GLU A 219 -6.58 1.79 -23.47
CA GLU A 219 -5.32 1.30 -22.89
C GLU A 219 -5.06 1.91 -21.51
N LEU A 220 -5.39 3.19 -21.33
CA LEU A 220 -5.36 3.87 -20.04
C LEU A 220 -6.19 3.11 -18.99
N ILE A 221 -7.45 2.81 -19.30
CA ILE A 221 -8.35 2.10 -18.39
C ILE A 221 -7.84 0.66 -18.16
N ALA A 222 -7.29 0.00 -19.18
CA ALA A 222 -6.69 -1.33 -19.05
C ALA A 222 -5.55 -1.33 -18.04
N LEU A 223 -4.63 -0.37 -18.11
CA LEU A 223 -3.53 -0.25 -17.15
C LEU A 223 -4.00 0.09 -15.73
N ILE A 224 -5.00 0.99 -15.59
CA ILE A 224 -5.62 1.29 -14.30
C ILE A 224 -6.25 0.02 -13.70
N ALA A 225 -6.92 -0.80 -14.51
CA ALA A 225 -7.49 -2.07 -14.06
C ALA A 225 -6.39 -3.04 -13.60
N VAL A 226 -5.29 -3.17 -14.35
CA VAL A 226 -4.14 -4.02 -13.99
C VAL A 226 -3.57 -3.62 -12.63
N ILE A 227 -3.25 -2.34 -12.43
CA ILE A 227 -2.64 -1.89 -11.17
C ILE A 227 -3.64 -2.00 -10.01
N SER A 228 -4.93 -1.77 -10.25
CA SER A 228 -5.97 -1.93 -9.25
C SER A 228 -6.13 -3.38 -8.81
N LEU A 229 -6.08 -4.33 -9.74
CA LEU A 229 -6.12 -5.76 -9.44
C LEU A 229 -4.87 -6.20 -8.67
N LEU A 230 -3.68 -5.79 -9.11
CA LEU A 230 -2.43 -6.06 -8.39
C LEU A 230 -2.46 -5.51 -6.97
N GLY A 231 -2.92 -4.27 -6.80
CA GLY A 231 -3.09 -3.63 -5.49
C GLY A 231 -4.09 -4.40 -4.61
N PHE A 232 -5.25 -4.77 -5.17
CA PHE A 232 -6.26 -5.56 -4.47
C PHE A 232 -5.70 -6.91 -3.99
N PHE A 233 -5.05 -7.67 -4.87
CA PHE A 233 -4.47 -8.97 -4.51
C PHE A 233 -3.37 -8.83 -3.46
N THR A 234 -2.51 -7.83 -3.58
CA THR A 234 -1.43 -7.58 -2.61
C THR A 234 -1.98 -7.23 -1.23
N VAL A 235 -2.97 -6.34 -1.16
CA VAL A 235 -3.61 -5.96 0.11
C VAL A 235 -4.42 -7.11 0.70
N ASP A 236 -5.14 -7.90 -0.13
CA ASP A 236 -5.88 -9.08 0.34
C ASP A 236 -4.94 -10.17 0.86
N LEU A 237 -3.81 -10.39 0.20
CA LEU A 237 -2.76 -11.30 0.68
C LEU A 237 -2.25 -10.86 2.06
N MET A 238 -1.93 -9.57 2.23
CA MET A 238 -1.49 -9.04 3.52
C MET A 238 -2.57 -9.18 4.59
N ARG A 239 -3.84 -8.96 4.25
CA ARG A 239 -4.97 -9.19 5.16
C ARG A 239 -5.06 -10.65 5.62
N ARG A 240 -4.90 -11.61 4.70
CA ARG A 240 -4.91 -13.04 5.04
C ARG A 240 -3.75 -13.42 5.94
N VAL A 241 -2.55 -12.85 5.71
CA VAL A 241 -1.40 -13.07 6.59
C VAL A 241 -1.66 -12.48 7.98
N GLU A 242 -2.18 -11.26 8.08
CA GLU A 242 -2.59 -10.62 9.34
C GLU A 242 -3.60 -11.48 10.11
N GLU A 243 -4.65 -11.97 9.44
CA GLU A 243 -5.68 -12.82 10.06
C GLU A 243 -5.09 -14.14 10.59
N ARG A 244 -4.14 -14.77 9.88
CA ARG A 244 -3.46 -16.00 10.34
C ARG A 244 -2.64 -15.73 11.61
N VAL A 245 -1.88 -14.64 11.61
CA VAL A 245 -1.07 -14.23 12.76
C VAL A 245 -1.95 -13.95 13.98
N ARG A 246 -3.11 -13.32 13.80
CA ARG A 246 -4.07 -13.05 14.89
C ARG A 246 -4.69 -14.32 15.44
N ARG A 247 -5.06 -15.30 14.59
CA ARG A 247 -5.71 -16.55 15.03
C ARG A 247 -4.75 -17.43 15.82
N GLY A 248 -3.52 -17.59 15.39
CA GLY A 248 -2.51 -18.37 16.09
C GLY A 248 -2.20 -17.88 17.51
N ARG A 249 -2.74 -16.70 17.91
CA ARG A 249 -2.63 -16.16 19.27
C ARG A 249 -3.88 -16.34 20.15
N ALA A 250 -5.04 -16.52 19.55
CA ALA A 250 -6.26 -16.75 20.30
C ALA A 250 -6.33 -18.20 20.87
N GLU A 251 -5.39 -19.05 20.44
CA GLU A 251 -5.30 -20.46 20.85
C GLU A 251 -4.18 -20.71 21.89
N VAL A 252 -3.44 -19.67 22.30
CA VAL A 252 -2.43 -19.70 23.36
C VAL A 252 -2.85 -18.81 24.53
#